data_c688b5a3a9b2b63fbee5aef54826ad1a
#
_entry.id   c688b5a3a9b2b63fbee5aef54826ad1a
#
_cell.length_a   1.000
_cell.length_b   1.000
_cell.length_c   1.000
_cell.angle_alpha   90.00
_cell.angle_beta   90.00
_cell.angle_gamma   90.00
#
_symmetry.space_group_name_H-M   'P 1'
#
loop_
_entity.id
_entity.type
_entity.pdbx_description
1 polymer ?
#
loop_
_entity_poly.entity_id
_entity_poly.type
_entity_poly.pdbx_seq_one_letter_code
_entity_poly.pdbx_strand_id
1 'polypeptide(L)'
;MLLAGCKQYTNMSTLNLTQEWDKTFPKSDLVEHSKVTFHNRYGIELAADLYIPKNAEGRLPAIALSGPFGAVKEQTSGIYAQHMAERGFLTIAFDPSYTGESGGEPRRMASPDINTEDFMAAVDFLSVQENVDPERIGIIGVCGWGGMAINAAALDPRIKATVTSTMYDMSRVTREGYFGCTDNEQARDAQRMAWAAQRTEDYRTGSYKRAGGVVDPLPDDAPWFVKDYYDYYKTERGYHPRSGNSNDGWNIIGTMSFMNQPILDMACEIKTPVLLIHGEKAHSRYFSEGAFEAMTGVKPEPGKTTVVGNKELLIIPDAVHTDLYDDKAGVIPYDRIESFFKENLKL
;
A
#
# COMPACT_ATOMS: atom_id res chain seq x y z
N MET A 1 -38.90 -21.64 -19.94
CA MET A 1 -37.69 -22.18 -19.37
C MET A 1 -36.52 -21.63 -20.18
N LEU A 2 -36.06 -20.42 -19.84
CA LEU A 2 -34.95 -19.71 -20.51
C LEU A 2 -33.72 -19.91 -19.61
N LEU A 3 -32.79 -20.73 -20.07
CA LEU A 3 -31.46 -20.85 -19.48
C LEU A 3 -30.70 -19.54 -19.75
N ALA A 4 -30.59 -18.70 -18.73
CA ALA A 4 -29.66 -17.57 -18.74
C ALA A 4 -28.25 -18.12 -18.64
N GLY A 5 -27.57 -18.27 -19.78
CA GLY A 5 -26.17 -18.59 -19.83
C GLY A 5 -25.36 -17.47 -19.20
N CYS A 6 -24.74 -17.75 -18.07
CA CYS A 6 -23.72 -16.91 -17.46
C CYS A 6 -22.55 -16.84 -18.45
N LYS A 7 -22.39 -15.74 -19.16
CA LYS A 7 -21.17 -15.47 -19.93
C LYS A 7 -20.04 -15.23 -18.94
N GLN A 8 -19.27 -16.25 -18.66
CA GLN A 8 -17.92 -16.06 -18.14
C GLN A 8 -17.16 -15.27 -19.20
N TYR A 9 -16.92 -14.01 -18.93
CA TYR A 9 -15.90 -13.25 -19.64
C TYR A 9 -14.53 -13.76 -19.18
N THR A 10 -14.06 -14.83 -19.80
CA THR A 10 -12.65 -15.18 -19.76
C THR A 10 -11.90 -14.19 -20.65
N ASN A 11 -11.73 -12.96 -20.18
CA ASN A 11 -10.69 -12.12 -20.73
C ASN A 11 -9.37 -12.78 -20.35
N MET A 12 -8.66 -13.33 -21.33
CA MET A 12 -7.29 -13.77 -21.10
C MET A 12 -6.51 -12.53 -20.69
N SER A 13 -5.79 -12.62 -19.56
CA SER A 13 -4.91 -11.55 -19.09
C SER A 13 -3.97 -11.09 -20.20
N THR A 14 -3.84 -9.78 -20.35
CA THR A 14 -2.88 -9.16 -21.26
C THR A 14 -1.51 -8.96 -20.61
N LEU A 15 -1.41 -9.20 -19.29
CA LEU A 15 -0.20 -9.00 -18.52
C LEU A 15 0.76 -10.18 -18.65
N ASN A 16 2.05 -9.87 -18.73
CA ASN A 16 3.11 -10.89 -18.73
C ASN A 16 3.60 -11.11 -17.28
N LEU A 17 3.02 -12.11 -16.61
CA LEU A 17 3.30 -12.40 -15.21
C LEU A 17 4.47 -13.38 -15.06
N THR A 18 5.44 -13.02 -14.21
CA THR A 18 6.56 -13.89 -13.84
C THR A 18 6.06 -15.05 -12.98
N GLN A 19 6.32 -16.30 -13.42
CA GLN A 19 5.84 -17.50 -12.73
C GLN A 19 6.85 -18.04 -11.70
N GLU A 20 8.11 -17.64 -11.80
CA GLU A 20 9.16 -18.03 -10.85
C GLU A 20 8.99 -17.30 -9.51
N TRP A 21 9.54 -17.94 -8.45
CA TRP A 21 9.60 -17.30 -7.14
C TRP A 21 10.76 -16.30 -7.12
N ASP A 22 10.47 -15.05 -7.36
CA ASP A 22 11.45 -13.95 -7.43
C ASP A 22 11.26 -12.91 -6.30
N LYS A 23 10.67 -13.34 -5.20
CA LYS A 23 10.37 -12.48 -4.05
C LYS A 23 11.59 -12.30 -3.15
N THR A 24 11.64 -11.18 -2.44
CA THR A 24 12.72 -10.83 -1.51
C THR A 24 12.68 -11.61 -0.19
N PHE A 25 11.79 -12.58 -0.08
CA PHE A 25 11.60 -13.45 1.09
C PHE A 25 11.43 -14.91 0.67
N PRO A 26 11.74 -15.87 1.56
CA PRO A 26 11.63 -17.29 1.24
C PRO A 26 10.16 -17.73 1.09
N LYS A 27 9.93 -18.73 0.23
CA LYS A 27 8.61 -19.33 0.06
C LYS A 27 8.25 -20.16 1.28
N SER A 28 7.03 -20.00 1.79
CA SER A 28 6.50 -20.80 2.88
C SER A 28 5.97 -22.15 2.38
N ASP A 29 6.22 -23.20 3.17
CA ASP A 29 5.66 -24.51 2.93
C ASP A 29 4.21 -24.66 3.46
N LEU A 30 3.71 -23.68 4.22
CA LEU A 30 2.38 -23.70 4.84
C LEU A 30 1.29 -23.13 3.94
N VAL A 31 1.66 -22.44 2.85
CA VAL A 31 0.70 -21.78 1.96
C VAL A 31 0.84 -22.23 0.51
N GLU A 32 -0.23 -22.19 -0.22
CA GLU A 32 -0.27 -22.26 -1.68
C GLU A 32 -0.14 -20.85 -2.23
N HIS A 33 0.62 -20.71 -3.33
CA HIS A 33 0.83 -19.45 -4.00
C HIS A 33 0.50 -19.58 -5.48
N SER A 34 -0.21 -18.59 -6.01
CA SER A 34 -0.46 -18.44 -7.44
C SER A 34 -0.57 -16.97 -7.81
N LYS A 35 -0.43 -16.66 -9.09
CA LYS A 35 -0.69 -15.32 -9.61
C LYS A 35 -2.12 -15.21 -10.12
N VAL A 36 -2.75 -14.06 -9.84
CA VAL A 36 -4.09 -13.72 -10.29
C VAL A 36 -4.12 -12.32 -10.87
N THR A 37 -5.13 -12.04 -11.69
CA THR A 37 -5.39 -10.69 -12.19
C THR A 37 -6.85 -10.31 -12.00
N PHE A 38 -7.11 -9.02 -11.85
CA PHE A 38 -8.44 -8.45 -11.77
C PHE A 38 -8.43 -7.02 -12.32
N HIS A 39 -9.57 -6.44 -12.60
CA HIS A 39 -9.67 -5.10 -13.16
C HIS A 39 -10.27 -4.13 -12.15
N ASN A 40 -9.74 -2.93 -12.10
CA ASN A 40 -10.41 -1.83 -11.42
C ASN A 40 -11.50 -1.20 -12.30
N ARG A 41 -12.35 -0.32 -11.75
CA ARG A 41 -13.43 0.34 -12.49
C ARG A 41 -12.98 1.23 -13.66
N TYR A 42 -11.69 1.55 -13.72
CA TYR A 42 -11.08 2.28 -14.84
C TYR A 42 -10.61 1.37 -15.97
N GLY A 43 -10.82 0.05 -15.84
CA GLY A 43 -10.41 -0.94 -16.81
C GLY A 43 -8.92 -1.26 -16.78
N ILE A 44 -8.19 -0.84 -15.75
CA ILE A 44 -6.78 -1.19 -15.57
C ILE A 44 -6.72 -2.59 -14.97
N GLU A 45 -6.00 -3.50 -15.64
CA GLU A 45 -5.74 -4.84 -15.15
C GLU A 45 -4.63 -4.82 -14.10
N LEU A 46 -4.92 -5.38 -12.91
CA LEU A 46 -4.00 -5.44 -11.78
C LEU A 46 -3.45 -6.87 -11.64
N ALA A 47 -2.17 -6.98 -11.33
CA ALA A 47 -1.50 -8.22 -11.02
C ALA A 47 -1.36 -8.41 -9.52
N ALA A 48 -1.67 -9.60 -9.02
CA ALA A 48 -1.53 -9.94 -7.61
C ALA A 48 -0.94 -11.34 -7.41
N ASP A 49 -0.30 -11.51 -6.26
CA ASP A 49 0.09 -12.78 -5.69
C ASP A 49 -1.00 -13.23 -4.71
N LEU A 50 -1.61 -14.37 -4.96
CA LEU A 50 -2.61 -15.01 -4.11
C LEU A 50 -1.93 -16.05 -3.23
N TYR A 51 -2.19 -15.98 -1.92
CA TYR A 51 -1.70 -16.94 -0.92
C TYR A 51 -2.90 -17.57 -0.20
N ILE A 52 -2.94 -18.89 -0.15
CA ILE A 52 -4.02 -19.67 0.48
C ILE A 52 -3.40 -20.63 1.50
N PRO A 53 -3.88 -20.70 2.76
CA PRO A 53 -3.47 -21.73 3.71
C PRO A 53 -3.69 -23.12 3.16
N LYS A 54 -2.70 -24.03 3.19
CA LYS A 54 -2.79 -25.37 2.56
C LYS A 54 -3.88 -26.27 3.13
N ASN A 55 -4.21 -26.12 4.38
CA ASN A 55 -5.20 -26.99 5.07
C ASN A 55 -6.47 -26.22 5.40
N ALA A 56 -6.81 -25.22 4.60
CA ALA A 56 -8.00 -24.41 4.83
C ALA A 56 -9.26 -25.18 4.44
N GLU A 57 -10.29 -25.09 5.29
CA GLU A 57 -11.62 -25.65 5.05
C GLU A 57 -12.67 -24.54 5.03
N GLY A 58 -13.65 -24.68 4.16
CA GLY A 58 -14.77 -23.74 4.05
C GLY A 58 -14.38 -22.38 3.46
N ARG A 59 -15.17 -21.36 3.79
CA ARG A 59 -14.92 -20.00 3.35
C ARG A 59 -14.03 -19.26 4.35
N LEU A 60 -12.95 -18.69 3.84
CA LEU A 60 -11.94 -18.01 4.63
C LEU A 60 -12.23 -16.50 4.77
N PRO A 61 -11.79 -15.88 5.86
CA PRO A 61 -11.60 -14.44 5.88
C PRO A 61 -10.49 -14.06 4.90
N ALA A 62 -10.59 -12.91 4.27
CA ALA A 62 -9.62 -12.50 3.27
C ALA A 62 -9.01 -11.12 3.55
N ILE A 63 -7.78 -10.91 3.10
CA ILE A 63 -7.06 -9.65 3.26
C ILE A 63 -6.41 -9.25 1.92
N ALA A 64 -6.66 -8.02 1.47
CA ALA A 64 -5.95 -7.42 0.34
C ALA A 64 -4.84 -6.49 0.84
N LEU A 65 -3.65 -6.58 0.23
CA LEU A 65 -2.45 -5.87 0.68
C LEU A 65 -1.78 -5.13 -0.48
N SER A 66 -1.24 -3.93 -0.19
CA SER A 66 -0.36 -3.22 -1.12
C SER A 66 0.62 -2.29 -0.41
N GLY A 67 1.70 -1.94 -1.10
CA GLY A 67 2.76 -1.05 -0.62
C GLY A 67 4.07 -1.76 -0.34
N PRO A 68 5.11 -1.03 -0.02
CA PRO A 68 5.28 0.43 0.07
C PRO A 68 5.17 1.21 -1.26
N PHE A 69 5.16 2.55 -1.20
CA PHE A 69 5.01 3.42 -2.37
C PHE A 69 6.14 3.25 -3.41
N GLY A 70 7.33 2.91 -2.95
CA GLY A 70 8.48 2.60 -3.80
C GLY A 70 8.62 1.13 -4.20
N ALA A 71 7.77 0.23 -3.71
CA ALA A 71 7.92 -1.22 -3.81
C ALA A 71 6.99 -1.86 -4.85
N VAL A 72 7.16 -3.16 -5.04
CA VAL A 72 6.26 -4.07 -5.75
C VAL A 72 5.80 -5.20 -4.82
N LYS A 73 4.78 -5.95 -5.23
CA LYS A 73 4.18 -7.05 -4.44
C LYS A 73 5.16 -8.16 -4.05
N GLU A 74 6.28 -8.27 -4.73
CA GLU A 74 7.35 -9.23 -4.43
C GLU A 74 8.21 -8.86 -3.21
N GLN A 75 7.93 -7.69 -2.60
CA GLN A 75 8.64 -7.14 -1.45
C GLN A 75 7.74 -7.15 -0.21
N THR A 76 7.64 -6.03 0.51
CA THR A 76 6.94 -5.90 1.81
C THR A 76 5.50 -6.41 1.81
N SER A 77 4.67 -6.03 0.84
CA SER A 77 3.27 -6.49 0.85
C SER A 77 3.14 -8.00 0.67
N GLY A 78 4.05 -8.61 -0.09
CA GLY A 78 4.09 -10.06 -0.26
C GLY A 78 4.48 -10.82 1.01
N ILE A 79 5.48 -10.35 1.76
CA ILE A 79 5.86 -11.02 3.03
C ILE A 79 4.74 -10.90 4.07
N TYR A 80 4.10 -9.73 4.19
CA TYR A 80 2.91 -9.57 5.05
C TYR A 80 1.78 -10.51 4.62
N ALA A 81 1.51 -10.62 3.31
CA ALA A 81 0.48 -11.51 2.78
C ALA A 81 0.76 -12.97 3.10
N GLN A 82 2.01 -13.43 2.91
CA GLN A 82 2.41 -14.79 3.25
C GLN A 82 2.24 -15.07 4.75
N HIS A 83 2.72 -14.18 5.63
CA HIS A 83 2.57 -14.37 7.08
C HIS A 83 1.11 -14.37 7.55
N MET A 84 0.25 -13.56 6.94
CA MET A 84 -1.17 -13.59 7.27
C MET A 84 -1.85 -14.85 6.71
N ALA A 85 -1.40 -15.37 5.57
CA ALA A 85 -1.90 -16.65 5.06
C ALA A 85 -1.49 -17.82 5.95
N GLU A 86 -0.27 -17.86 6.47
CA GLU A 86 0.18 -18.84 7.47
C GLU A 86 -0.70 -18.85 8.74
N ARG A 87 -1.37 -17.72 9.04
CA ARG A 87 -2.26 -17.51 10.18
C ARG A 87 -3.74 -17.76 9.88
N GLY A 88 -4.05 -18.27 8.68
CA GLY A 88 -5.39 -18.74 8.33
C GLY A 88 -6.26 -17.80 7.50
N PHE A 89 -5.68 -16.74 6.94
CA PHE A 89 -6.37 -15.82 6.03
C PHE A 89 -6.07 -16.17 4.56
N LEU A 90 -7.04 -16.05 3.67
CA LEU A 90 -6.74 -15.96 2.24
C LEU A 90 -6.22 -14.54 1.96
N THR A 91 -5.07 -14.39 1.32
CA THR A 91 -4.50 -13.06 1.11
C THR A 91 -4.11 -12.81 -0.34
N ILE A 92 -4.22 -11.56 -0.79
CA ILE A 92 -3.65 -11.11 -2.05
C ILE A 92 -2.74 -9.90 -1.82
N ALA A 93 -1.50 -9.97 -2.33
CA ALA A 93 -0.63 -8.81 -2.45
C ALA A 93 -0.65 -8.33 -3.91
N PHE A 94 -1.08 -7.11 -4.17
CA PHE A 94 -1.21 -6.60 -5.54
C PHE A 94 -0.25 -5.43 -5.83
N ASP A 95 0.21 -5.36 -7.07
CA ASP A 95 0.82 -4.16 -7.60
C ASP A 95 -0.26 -3.15 -7.93
N PRO A 96 -0.17 -1.91 -7.46
CA PRO A 96 -1.12 -0.87 -7.85
C PRO A 96 -1.05 -0.53 -9.34
N SER A 97 -2.09 0.09 -9.86
CA SER A 97 -2.13 0.63 -11.22
C SER A 97 -0.84 1.38 -11.55
N TYR A 98 -0.32 1.21 -12.76
CA TYR A 98 0.88 1.83 -13.33
C TYR A 98 2.21 1.32 -12.79
N THR A 99 2.23 0.32 -11.92
CA THR A 99 3.44 -0.17 -11.26
C THR A 99 3.61 -1.68 -11.38
N GLY A 100 4.82 -2.17 -11.15
CA GLY A 100 5.12 -3.59 -11.15
C GLY A 100 4.63 -4.33 -12.39
N GLU A 101 3.96 -5.46 -12.19
CA GLU A 101 3.33 -6.26 -13.25
C GLU A 101 1.91 -5.78 -13.61
N SER A 102 1.29 -4.89 -12.83
CA SER A 102 -0.01 -4.31 -13.15
C SER A 102 0.03 -3.41 -14.38
N GLY A 103 -1.11 -3.27 -15.03
CA GLY A 103 -1.29 -2.44 -16.22
C GLY A 103 -1.35 -0.94 -15.93
N GLY A 104 -1.81 -0.21 -16.93
CA GLY A 104 -1.94 1.25 -16.91
C GLY A 104 -0.78 1.97 -17.58
N GLU A 105 -1.12 2.97 -18.39
CA GLU A 105 -0.18 3.84 -19.09
C GLU A 105 -0.54 5.32 -18.88
N PRO A 106 0.44 6.21 -18.78
CA PRO A 106 1.90 5.92 -18.77
C PRO A 106 2.32 5.24 -17.48
N ARG A 107 3.35 4.39 -17.56
CA ARG A 107 3.90 3.71 -16.36
C ARG A 107 4.41 4.73 -15.34
N ARG A 108 4.39 4.33 -14.03
CA ARG A 108 4.95 5.12 -12.92
C ARG A 108 4.21 6.43 -12.68
N MET A 109 2.90 6.29 -12.66
CA MET A 109 1.95 7.29 -12.19
C MET A 109 1.37 6.85 -10.84
N ALA A 110 0.96 7.79 -10.03
CA ALA A 110 0.16 7.55 -8.84
C ALA A 110 -0.96 8.58 -8.74
N SER A 111 -2.14 8.11 -8.42
CA SER A 111 -3.34 8.94 -8.33
C SER A 111 -4.08 8.64 -7.03
N PRO A 112 -4.48 9.63 -6.25
CA PRO A 112 -5.30 9.41 -5.05
C PRO A 112 -6.57 8.63 -5.34
N ASP A 113 -7.25 8.92 -6.45
CA ASP A 113 -8.49 8.26 -6.84
C ASP A 113 -8.24 6.83 -7.35
N ILE A 114 -7.38 6.66 -8.37
CA ILE A 114 -7.15 5.36 -9.01
C ILE A 114 -6.52 4.36 -8.04
N ASN A 115 -5.56 4.79 -7.21
CA ASN A 115 -4.90 3.88 -6.30
C ASN A 115 -5.72 3.58 -5.03
N THR A 116 -6.65 4.44 -4.64
CA THR A 116 -7.71 4.10 -3.67
C THR A 116 -8.64 3.04 -4.26
N GLU A 117 -9.06 3.22 -5.52
CA GLU A 117 -9.89 2.27 -6.26
C GLU A 117 -9.22 0.89 -6.39
N ASP A 118 -7.90 0.81 -6.54
CA ASP A 118 -7.20 -0.47 -6.63
C ASP A 118 -7.45 -1.37 -5.41
N PHE A 119 -7.56 -0.80 -4.19
CA PHE A 119 -7.98 -1.54 -2.99
C PHE A 119 -9.43 -2.02 -3.08
N MET A 120 -10.35 -1.18 -3.58
CA MET A 120 -11.76 -1.56 -3.74
C MET A 120 -11.94 -2.63 -4.81
N ALA A 121 -11.19 -2.56 -5.91
CA ALA A 121 -11.14 -3.60 -6.93
C ALA A 121 -10.60 -4.93 -6.39
N ALA A 122 -9.63 -4.89 -5.48
CA ALA A 122 -9.17 -6.08 -4.77
C ALA A 122 -10.27 -6.68 -3.88
N VAL A 123 -11.09 -5.84 -3.23
CA VAL A 123 -12.27 -6.29 -2.48
C VAL A 123 -13.34 -6.87 -3.42
N ASP A 124 -13.58 -6.28 -4.60
CA ASP A 124 -14.47 -6.84 -5.63
C ASP A 124 -14.03 -8.26 -6.02
N PHE A 125 -12.73 -8.41 -6.33
CA PHE A 125 -12.15 -9.71 -6.68
C PHE A 125 -12.35 -10.75 -5.57
N LEU A 126 -12.01 -10.39 -4.33
CA LEU A 126 -12.13 -11.29 -3.17
C LEU A 126 -13.59 -11.66 -2.88
N SER A 127 -14.52 -10.72 -3.02
CA SER A 127 -15.94 -10.91 -2.70
C SER A 127 -16.64 -11.97 -3.56
N VAL A 128 -16.10 -12.29 -4.73
CA VAL A 128 -16.67 -13.27 -5.67
C VAL A 128 -15.94 -14.61 -5.68
N GLN A 129 -14.87 -14.77 -4.86
CA GLN A 129 -14.17 -16.05 -4.75
C GLN A 129 -15.01 -17.07 -3.95
N GLU A 130 -15.12 -18.31 -4.44
CA GLU A 130 -15.93 -19.34 -3.80
C GLU A 130 -15.44 -19.71 -2.38
N ASN A 131 -14.15 -19.61 -2.16
CA ASN A 131 -13.47 -19.91 -0.89
C ASN A 131 -13.28 -18.69 0.03
N VAL A 132 -13.89 -17.54 -0.28
CA VAL A 132 -13.86 -16.33 0.56
C VAL A 132 -15.23 -16.07 1.17
N ASP A 133 -15.26 -15.65 2.42
CA ASP A 133 -16.45 -15.08 3.05
C ASP A 133 -16.48 -13.56 2.77
N PRO A 134 -17.40 -13.07 1.93
CA PRO A 134 -17.45 -11.66 1.54
C PRO A 134 -17.77 -10.71 2.70
N GLU A 135 -18.31 -11.23 3.81
CA GLU A 135 -18.55 -10.43 5.01
C GLU A 135 -17.32 -10.35 5.94
N ARG A 136 -16.21 -11.00 5.57
CA ARG A 136 -14.97 -11.06 6.35
C ARG A 136 -13.75 -10.66 5.54
N ILE A 137 -13.80 -9.45 4.92
CA ILE A 137 -12.71 -8.90 4.13
C ILE A 137 -12.09 -7.72 4.86
N GLY A 138 -10.75 -7.78 5.03
CA GLY A 138 -9.92 -6.69 5.54
C GLY A 138 -8.88 -6.24 4.52
N ILE A 139 -8.20 -5.14 4.84
CA ILE A 139 -7.10 -4.64 4.01
C ILE A 139 -5.89 -4.25 4.85
N ILE A 140 -4.69 -4.33 4.25
CA ILE A 140 -3.44 -3.81 4.83
C ILE A 140 -2.78 -2.88 3.81
N GLY A 141 -2.49 -1.65 4.24
CA GLY A 141 -1.71 -0.70 3.46
C GLY A 141 -0.37 -0.40 4.12
N VAL A 142 0.74 -0.50 3.38
CA VAL A 142 2.08 -0.23 3.91
C VAL A 142 2.64 1.06 3.31
N CYS A 143 3.25 1.91 4.13
CA CYS A 143 3.87 3.16 3.72
C CYS A 143 2.86 4.08 2.99
N GLY A 144 3.16 4.57 1.78
CA GLY A 144 2.22 5.42 1.02
C GLY A 144 0.86 4.77 0.75
N TRP A 145 0.81 3.45 0.61
CA TRP A 145 -0.46 2.74 0.44
C TRP A 145 -1.28 2.64 1.73
N GLY A 146 -0.70 2.92 2.88
CA GLY A 146 -1.45 3.07 4.13
C GLY A 146 -2.47 4.20 4.09
N GLY A 147 -2.10 5.36 3.53
CA GLY A 147 -3.04 6.46 3.31
C GLY A 147 -4.16 6.11 2.33
N MET A 148 -3.84 5.37 1.24
CA MET A 148 -4.86 4.88 0.28
C MET A 148 -5.79 3.86 0.93
N ALA A 149 -5.28 2.98 1.80
CA ALA A 149 -6.09 2.02 2.55
C ALA A 149 -7.08 2.73 3.49
N ILE A 150 -6.65 3.80 4.18
CA ILE A 150 -7.56 4.62 5.00
C ILE A 150 -8.64 5.28 4.13
N ASN A 151 -8.25 5.83 2.97
CA ASN A 151 -9.21 6.44 2.04
C ASN A 151 -10.21 5.40 1.48
N ALA A 152 -9.74 4.19 1.15
CA ALA A 152 -10.61 3.09 0.72
C ALA A 152 -11.58 2.66 1.83
N ALA A 153 -11.11 2.57 3.08
CA ALA A 153 -11.97 2.24 4.23
C ALA A 153 -13.04 3.31 4.53
N ALA A 154 -12.77 4.57 4.19
CA ALA A 154 -13.76 5.64 4.29
C ALA A 154 -14.84 5.56 3.19
N LEU A 155 -14.52 4.92 2.06
CA LEU A 155 -15.38 4.88 0.89
C LEU A 155 -16.13 3.55 0.72
N ASP A 156 -15.51 2.42 1.07
CA ASP A 156 -16.08 1.09 0.85
C ASP A 156 -16.44 0.37 2.16
N PRO A 157 -17.74 0.27 2.52
CA PRO A 157 -18.18 -0.37 3.77
C PRO A 157 -18.02 -1.90 3.77
N ARG A 158 -17.64 -2.52 2.67
CA ARG A 158 -17.29 -3.96 2.60
C ARG A 158 -15.95 -4.24 3.26
N ILE A 159 -15.10 -3.22 3.42
CA ILE A 159 -13.86 -3.30 4.19
C ILE A 159 -14.20 -3.32 5.67
N LYS A 160 -14.12 -4.51 6.29
CA LYS A 160 -14.57 -4.71 7.69
C LYS A 160 -13.50 -4.37 8.72
N ALA A 161 -12.23 -4.40 8.34
CA ALA A 161 -11.11 -4.06 9.21
C ALA A 161 -9.92 -3.57 8.36
N THR A 162 -9.21 -2.56 8.85
CA THR A 162 -8.08 -1.96 8.13
C THR A 162 -6.85 -1.90 9.03
N VAL A 163 -5.73 -2.37 8.51
CA VAL A 163 -4.41 -2.20 9.14
C VAL A 163 -3.55 -1.31 8.26
N THR A 164 -2.81 -0.39 8.85
CA THR A 164 -1.73 0.29 8.16
C THR A 164 -0.41 0.08 8.89
N SER A 165 0.65 -0.13 8.15
CA SER A 165 2.00 -0.23 8.69
C SER A 165 2.85 0.91 8.16
N THR A 166 3.46 1.67 9.07
CA THR A 166 4.38 2.78 8.75
C THR A 166 3.83 3.73 7.67
N MET A 167 2.54 4.08 7.76
CA MET A 167 1.81 4.79 6.72
C MET A 167 2.33 6.20 6.45
N TYR A 168 2.06 6.67 5.20
CA TYR A 168 2.16 8.06 4.80
C TYR A 168 0.79 8.61 4.39
N ASP A 169 0.57 9.87 4.68
CA ASP A 169 -0.38 10.70 3.94
C ASP A 169 0.37 11.34 2.74
N MET A 170 0.18 10.71 1.57
CA MET A 170 0.84 11.17 0.33
C MET A 170 0.37 12.55 -0.10
N SER A 171 -0.86 12.94 0.24
CA SER A 171 -1.37 14.30 -0.03
C SER A 171 -0.68 15.32 0.85
N ARG A 172 -0.50 15.00 2.12
CA ARG A 172 0.17 15.86 3.08
C ARG A 172 1.64 16.07 2.72
N VAL A 173 2.38 14.98 2.47
CA VAL A 173 3.80 15.11 2.10
C VAL A 173 4.01 15.86 0.78
N THR A 174 3.07 15.73 -0.17
CA THR A 174 3.13 16.47 -1.43
C THR A 174 2.89 17.97 -1.24
N ARG A 175 2.01 18.35 -0.29
CA ARG A 175 1.68 19.76 0.01
C ARG A 175 2.67 20.44 0.93
N GLU A 176 3.14 19.71 1.94
CA GLU A 176 3.88 20.28 3.08
C GLU A 176 5.37 19.93 3.04
N GLY A 177 5.76 18.91 2.27
CA GLY A 177 7.09 18.31 2.36
C GLY A 177 7.30 17.53 3.66
N TYR A 178 8.49 16.95 3.83
CA TYR A 178 8.84 16.30 5.08
C TYR A 178 8.90 17.31 6.22
N PHE A 179 8.26 17.00 7.34
CA PHE A 179 8.23 17.85 8.55
C PHE A 179 7.67 19.26 8.32
N GLY A 180 6.88 19.45 7.25
CA GLY A 180 6.31 20.75 6.92
C GLY A 180 7.32 21.75 6.33
N CYS A 181 8.48 21.29 5.85
CA CYS A 181 9.56 22.19 5.37
C CYS A 181 9.17 23.05 4.17
N THR A 182 8.15 22.67 3.42
CA THR A 182 7.61 23.42 2.26
C THR A 182 6.14 23.81 2.45
N ASP A 183 5.64 23.82 3.68
CA ASP A 183 4.23 24.16 3.96
C ASP A 183 3.99 25.68 3.91
N ASN A 184 4.09 26.23 2.72
CA ASN A 184 3.75 27.61 2.40
C ASN A 184 3.31 27.75 0.94
N GLU A 185 2.54 28.79 0.66
CA GLU A 185 1.99 29.04 -0.68
C GLU A 185 3.08 29.22 -1.74
N GLN A 186 4.16 29.94 -1.42
CA GLN A 186 5.25 30.19 -2.34
C GLN A 186 5.93 28.90 -2.80
N ALA A 187 6.21 27.97 -1.88
CA ALA A 187 6.80 26.67 -2.20
C ALA A 187 5.86 25.84 -3.07
N ARG A 188 4.57 25.81 -2.74
CA ARG A 188 3.56 25.10 -3.54
C ARG A 188 3.41 25.72 -4.94
N ASP A 189 3.47 27.04 -5.06
CA ASP A 189 3.41 27.69 -6.36
C ASP A 189 4.64 27.39 -7.22
N ALA A 190 5.84 27.45 -6.65
CA ALA A 190 7.05 27.04 -7.33
C ALA A 190 6.99 25.59 -7.84
N GLN A 191 6.42 24.68 -7.03
CA GLN A 191 6.22 23.29 -7.44
C GLN A 191 5.21 23.15 -8.59
N ARG A 192 4.10 23.92 -8.56
CA ARG A 192 3.12 23.93 -9.66
C ARG A 192 3.74 24.44 -10.96
N MET A 193 4.56 25.49 -10.89
CA MET A 193 5.29 26.03 -12.05
C MET A 193 6.27 25.00 -12.62
N ALA A 194 7.01 24.30 -11.77
CA ALA A 194 7.91 23.23 -12.19
C ALA A 194 7.15 22.07 -12.88
N TRP A 195 6.04 21.64 -12.34
CA TRP A 195 5.18 20.61 -12.96
C TRP A 195 4.58 21.10 -14.30
N ALA A 196 4.13 22.35 -14.38
CA ALA A 196 3.60 22.91 -15.61
C ALA A 196 4.66 22.93 -16.74
N ALA A 197 5.89 23.32 -16.42
CA ALA A 197 7.01 23.29 -17.35
C ALA A 197 7.33 21.85 -17.80
N GLN A 198 7.38 20.89 -16.86
CA GLN A 198 7.66 19.49 -17.17
C GLN A 198 6.54 18.86 -18.01
N ARG A 199 5.25 19.17 -17.72
CA ARG A 199 4.13 18.70 -18.53
C ARG A 199 4.23 19.14 -20.00
N THR A 200 4.64 20.40 -20.22
CA THR A 200 4.86 20.94 -21.57
C THR A 200 5.99 20.18 -22.28
N GLU A 201 7.07 19.89 -21.57
CA GLU A 201 8.20 19.12 -22.11
C GLU A 201 7.82 17.67 -22.43
N ASP A 202 7.15 16.98 -21.50
CA ASP A 202 6.68 15.60 -21.67
C ASP A 202 5.74 15.50 -22.89
N TYR A 203 4.81 16.47 -23.04
CA TYR A 203 3.90 16.51 -24.20
C TYR A 203 4.67 16.72 -25.53
N ARG A 204 5.66 17.63 -25.51
CA ARG A 204 6.46 17.93 -26.71
C ARG A 204 7.33 16.77 -27.15
N THR A 205 7.89 16.02 -26.20
CA THR A 205 8.80 14.90 -26.49
C THR A 205 8.09 13.56 -26.66
N GLY A 206 6.84 13.45 -26.23
CA GLY A 206 6.11 12.18 -26.17
C GLY A 206 6.68 11.19 -25.15
N SER A 207 7.43 11.69 -24.15
CA SER A 207 8.07 10.88 -23.12
C SER A 207 7.94 11.51 -21.75
N TYR A 208 8.04 10.70 -20.70
CA TYR A 208 7.89 11.15 -19.31
C TYR A 208 9.23 11.11 -18.58
N LYS A 209 9.66 12.26 -18.06
CA LYS A 209 10.90 12.35 -17.29
C LYS A 209 10.71 11.75 -15.89
N ARG A 210 11.68 10.92 -15.46
CA ARG A 210 11.70 10.31 -14.14
C ARG A 210 12.20 11.27 -13.07
N ALA A 211 11.62 11.16 -11.87
CA ALA A 211 12.01 11.98 -10.71
C ALA A 211 13.29 11.48 -10.03
N GLY A 212 13.76 10.27 -10.38
CA GLY A 212 14.76 9.55 -9.61
C GLY A 212 14.12 8.70 -8.52
N GLY A 213 14.75 7.57 -8.22
CA GLY A 213 14.32 6.65 -7.16
C GLY A 213 14.98 6.96 -5.81
N VAL A 214 15.21 5.93 -5.03
CA VAL A 214 16.09 6.03 -3.87
C VAL A 214 17.50 6.30 -4.36
N VAL A 215 18.15 7.28 -3.73
CA VAL A 215 19.46 7.77 -4.14
C VAL A 215 20.51 6.66 -4.20
N ASP A 216 21.30 6.62 -5.29
CA ASP A 216 22.41 5.67 -5.49
C ASP A 216 23.43 6.31 -6.45
N PRO A 217 24.74 6.46 -6.04
CA PRO A 217 25.29 6.07 -4.74
C PRO A 217 24.77 6.90 -3.56
N LEU A 218 24.80 6.29 -2.35
CA LEU A 218 24.39 6.98 -1.12
C LEU A 218 25.41 8.08 -0.77
N PRO A 219 25.00 9.38 -0.65
CA PRO A 219 25.88 10.45 -0.18
C PRO A 219 26.31 10.22 1.28
N ASP A 220 27.56 10.61 1.60
CA ASP A 220 28.12 10.47 2.96
C ASP A 220 27.31 11.25 4.00
N ASP A 221 26.79 12.42 3.63
CA ASP A 221 26.00 13.34 4.46
C ASP A 221 24.49 13.08 4.37
N ALA A 222 24.06 11.98 3.74
CA ALA A 222 22.65 11.65 3.61
C ALA A 222 21.96 11.59 4.98
N PRO A 223 20.73 12.16 5.11
CA PRO A 223 19.93 12.02 6.32
C PRO A 223 19.76 10.54 6.70
N TRP A 224 19.68 10.27 8.01
CA TRP A 224 19.60 8.90 8.53
C TRP A 224 18.46 8.07 7.89
N PHE A 225 17.29 8.64 7.68
CA PHE A 225 16.16 7.94 7.06
C PHE A 225 16.38 7.66 5.57
N VAL A 226 17.21 8.43 4.87
CA VAL A 226 17.63 8.14 3.48
C VAL A 226 18.56 6.93 3.46
N LYS A 227 19.42 6.78 4.49
CA LYS A 227 20.27 5.60 4.67
C LYS A 227 19.42 4.35 4.91
N ASP A 228 18.35 4.44 5.70
CA ASP A 228 17.41 3.35 5.94
C ASP A 228 16.73 2.89 4.64
N TYR A 229 16.27 3.83 3.80
CA TYR A 229 15.71 3.50 2.50
C TYR A 229 16.73 2.90 1.53
N TYR A 230 17.97 3.41 1.54
CA TYR A 230 19.05 2.84 0.74
C TYR A 230 19.33 1.39 1.15
N ASP A 231 19.46 1.12 2.47
CA ASP A 231 19.69 -0.24 3.00
C ASP A 231 18.60 -1.22 2.54
N TYR A 232 17.34 -0.79 2.53
CA TYR A 232 16.26 -1.65 2.05
C TYR A 232 16.25 -1.78 0.52
N TYR A 233 16.19 -0.67 -0.23
CA TYR A 233 15.89 -0.70 -1.66
C TYR A 233 17.09 -0.92 -2.57
N LYS A 234 18.32 -0.67 -2.10
CA LYS A 234 19.54 -0.69 -2.92
C LYS A 234 20.53 -1.79 -2.53
N THR A 235 20.18 -2.63 -1.57
CA THR A 235 20.99 -3.78 -1.13
C THR A 235 20.20 -5.09 -1.31
N GLU A 236 20.84 -6.22 -1.07
CA GLU A 236 20.22 -7.56 -1.11
C GLU A 236 19.05 -7.71 -0.11
N ARG A 237 18.91 -6.77 0.83
CA ARG A 237 17.82 -6.79 1.82
C ARG A 237 16.45 -6.78 1.18
N GLY A 238 16.22 -5.91 0.22
CA GLY A 238 14.90 -5.73 -0.36
C GLY A 238 14.91 -5.19 -1.80
N TYR A 239 16.08 -5.13 -2.47
CA TYR A 239 16.15 -4.74 -3.88
C TYR A 239 15.31 -5.67 -4.74
N HIS A 240 14.53 -5.10 -5.67
CA HIS A 240 13.82 -5.85 -6.68
C HIS A 240 13.88 -5.13 -8.05
N PRO A 241 14.18 -5.85 -9.16
CA PRO A 241 14.37 -5.22 -10.47
C PRO A 241 13.09 -4.56 -11.02
N ARG A 242 11.89 -5.10 -10.67
CA ARG A 242 10.60 -4.51 -11.07
C ARG A 242 10.16 -3.35 -10.18
N SER A 243 10.85 -3.08 -9.07
CA SER A 243 10.56 -1.96 -8.16
C SER A 243 11.00 -0.64 -8.79
N GLY A 244 10.40 -0.30 -9.92
CA GLY A 244 10.82 0.82 -10.74
C GLY A 244 10.74 2.16 -10.01
N ASN A 245 9.80 2.30 -9.09
CA ASN A 245 9.61 3.55 -8.34
C ASN A 245 10.76 3.81 -7.36
N SER A 246 11.39 2.77 -6.79
CA SER A 246 12.59 2.90 -5.97
C SER A 246 13.88 2.89 -6.80
N ASN A 247 13.87 2.31 -8.02
CA ASN A 247 15.04 2.23 -8.89
C ASN A 247 15.31 3.55 -9.63
N ASP A 248 14.40 4.02 -10.48
CA ASP A 248 14.54 5.27 -11.25
C ASP A 248 13.40 6.27 -11.04
N GLY A 249 12.41 5.91 -10.21
CA GLY A 249 11.40 6.81 -9.67
C GLY A 249 10.10 6.90 -10.45
N TRP A 250 9.18 7.64 -9.88
CA TRP A 250 7.94 8.09 -10.51
C TRP A 250 8.23 9.05 -11.66
N ASN A 251 7.27 9.24 -12.56
CA ASN A 251 7.31 10.41 -13.44
C ASN A 251 7.28 11.69 -12.59
N ILE A 252 8.03 12.72 -12.96
CA ILE A 252 8.06 13.99 -12.21
C ILE A 252 6.64 14.53 -11.97
N ILE A 253 5.77 14.40 -12.98
CA ILE A 253 4.35 14.81 -12.88
C ILE A 253 3.44 13.72 -12.29
N GLY A 254 3.99 12.54 -12.00
CA GLY A 254 3.22 11.32 -11.69
C GLY A 254 2.42 11.39 -10.40
N THR A 255 2.83 12.21 -9.46
CA THR A 255 2.21 12.35 -8.15
C THR A 255 1.54 13.71 -7.92
N MET A 256 1.46 14.54 -8.97
CA MET A 256 1.01 15.94 -8.82
C MET A 256 -0.42 16.08 -8.29
N SER A 257 -1.31 15.14 -8.58
CA SER A 257 -2.72 15.19 -8.16
C SER A 257 -2.91 15.14 -6.64
N PHE A 258 -1.94 14.57 -5.90
CA PHE A 258 -1.96 14.60 -4.44
C PHE A 258 -1.92 16.01 -3.83
N MET A 259 -1.45 17.01 -4.59
CA MET A 259 -1.46 18.40 -4.15
C MET A 259 -2.88 18.90 -3.83
N ASN A 260 -3.88 18.51 -4.63
CA ASN A 260 -5.25 19.03 -4.55
C ASN A 260 -6.29 17.98 -4.12
N GLN A 261 -5.87 16.76 -3.81
CA GLN A 261 -6.77 15.66 -3.43
C GLN A 261 -6.32 15.06 -2.08
N PRO A 262 -6.76 15.65 -0.97
CA PRO A 262 -6.45 15.13 0.36
C PRO A 262 -7.16 13.77 0.59
N ILE A 263 -6.36 12.75 0.99
CA ILE A 263 -6.85 11.38 1.12
C ILE A 263 -7.40 11.03 2.50
N LEU A 264 -7.26 11.93 3.48
CA LEU A 264 -7.75 11.70 4.85
C LEU A 264 -8.93 12.58 5.25
N ASP A 265 -9.48 13.40 4.34
CA ASP A 265 -10.56 14.35 4.67
C ASP A 265 -11.81 13.67 5.23
N MET A 266 -12.13 12.46 4.75
CA MET A 266 -13.29 11.70 5.20
C MET A 266 -12.95 10.60 6.21
N ALA A 267 -11.72 10.57 6.73
CA ALA A 267 -11.28 9.54 7.68
C ALA A 267 -12.14 9.51 8.97
N CYS A 268 -12.68 10.65 9.41
CA CYS A 268 -13.57 10.74 10.58
C CYS A 268 -14.89 9.96 10.40
N GLU A 269 -15.27 9.60 9.17
CA GLU A 269 -16.50 8.84 8.89
C GLU A 269 -16.29 7.32 8.87
N ILE A 270 -15.06 6.82 9.01
CA ILE A 270 -14.77 5.38 9.03
C ILE A 270 -15.41 4.73 10.24
N LYS A 271 -16.39 3.85 10.00
CA LYS A 271 -17.09 3.11 11.06
C LYS A 271 -16.38 1.83 11.48
N THR A 272 -15.63 1.23 10.55
CA THR A 272 -14.94 -0.05 10.76
C THR A 272 -13.67 0.12 11.60
N PRO A 273 -13.21 -0.93 12.31
CA PRO A 273 -11.98 -0.91 13.09
C PRO A 273 -10.75 -0.57 12.25
N VAL A 274 -9.83 0.22 12.82
CA VAL A 274 -8.55 0.57 12.19
C VAL A 274 -7.42 0.42 13.19
N LEU A 275 -6.35 -0.29 12.78
CA LEU A 275 -5.09 -0.41 13.50
C LEU A 275 -3.98 0.28 12.70
N LEU A 276 -3.43 1.35 13.23
CA LEU A 276 -2.25 2.03 12.71
C LEU A 276 -1.01 1.53 13.44
N ILE A 277 -0.02 1.01 12.72
CA ILE A 277 1.26 0.52 13.29
C ILE A 277 2.37 1.44 12.81
N HIS A 278 3.20 1.97 13.72
CA HIS A 278 4.33 2.81 13.33
C HIS A 278 5.51 2.65 14.28
N GLY A 279 6.73 2.79 13.74
CA GLY A 279 7.95 2.78 14.55
C GLY A 279 8.11 4.08 15.36
N GLU A 280 8.52 3.97 16.61
CA GLU A 280 8.74 5.13 17.50
C GLU A 280 9.75 6.12 16.91
N LYS A 281 10.84 5.61 16.34
CA LYS A 281 11.93 6.40 15.74
C LYS A 281 11.76 6.68 14.24
N ALA A 282 10.64 6.22 13.65
CA ALA A 282 10.39 6.48 12.23
C ALA A 282 10.19 7.99 11.96
N HIS A 283 10.91 8.52 10.99
CA HIS A 283 10.79 9.91 10.55
C HIS A 283 9.37 10.27 10.08
N SER A 284 8.59 9.28 9.68
CA SER A 284 7.23 9.38 9.13
C SER A 284 6.12 9.18 10.17
N ARG A 285 6.46 8.95 11.45
CA ARG A 285 5.47 8.63 12.50
C ARG A 285 4.32 9.63 12.58
N TYR A 286 4.62 10.91 12.39
CA TYR A 286 3.62 11.98 12.44
C TYR A 286 2.49 11.85 11.42
N PHE A 287 2.66 11.05 10.35
CA PHE A 287 1.56 10.75 9.43
C PHE A 287 0.52 9.82 10.05
N SER A 288 0.95 8.77 10.76
CA SER A 288 0.02 7.90 11.51
C SER A 288 -0.63 8.63 12.67
N GLU A 289 0.12 9.48 13.37
CA GLU A 289 -0.43 10.34 14.45
C GLU A 289 -1.50 11.29 13.90
N GLY A 290 -1.25 11.92 12.75
CA GLY A 290 -2.23 12.77 12.07
C GLY A 290 -3.45 12.01 11.55
N ALA A 291 -3.27 10.81 10.99
CA ALA A 291 -4.36 9.96 10.55
C ALA A 291 -5.23 9.51 11.73
N PHE A 292 -4.64 9.17 12.88
CA PHE A 292 -5.36 8.84 14.10
C PHE A 292 -6.19 10.03 14.61
N GLU A 293 -5.59 11.22 14.63
CA GLU A 293 -6.29 12.47 14.99
C GLU A 293 -7.44 12.76 14.02
N ALA A 294 -7.23 12.59 12.72
CA ALA A 294 -8.28 12.79 11.71
C ALA A 294 -9.46 11.83 11.89
N MET A 295 -9.21 10.57 12.28
CA MET A 295 -10.28 9.58 12.51
C MET A 295 -11.03 9.77 13.84
N THR A 296 -10.35 10.25 14.87
CA THR A 296 -10.87 10.21 16.24
C THR A 296 -11.18 11.57 16.82
N GLY A 297 -10.65 12.65 16.25
CA GLY A 297 -10.64 13.99 16.84
C GLY A 297 -9.72 14.12 18.07
N VAL A 298 -8.98 13.06 18.41
CA VAL A 298 -8.07 13.04 19.57
C VAL A 298 -6.62 13.04 19.11
N LYS A 299 -5.89 14.06 19.47
CA LYS A 299 -4.45 14.15 19.20
C LYS A 299 -3.70 13.19 20.12
N PRO A 300 -2.98 12.17 19.57
CA PRO A 300 -2.21 11.27 20.41
C PRO A 300 -0.98 11.97 21.00
N GLU A 301 -0.49 11.48 22.14
CA GLU A 301 0.82 11.87 22.63
C GLU A 301 1.89 11.32 21.68
N PRO A 302 2.84 12.16 21.19
CA PRO A 302 3.84 11.73 20.24
C PRO A 302 4.63 10.48 20.67
N GLY A 303 4.68 9.45 19.81
CA GLY A 303 5.39 8.20 20.10
C GLY A 303 4.71 7.30 21.13
N LYS A 304 3.44 7.50 21.43
CA LYS A 304 2.69 6.65 22.38
C LYS A 304 1.57 5.89 21.71
N THR A 305 1.47 4.61 22.06
CA THR A 305 0.30 3.80 21.72
C THR A 305 -0.95 4.40 22.31
N THR A 306 -1.98 4.58 21.49
CA THR A 306 -3.23 5.24 21.86
C THR A 306 -4.42 4.49 21.28
N VAL A 307 -5.50 4.34 22.05
CA VAL A 307 -6.74 3.68 21.61
C VAL A 307 -7.92 4.60 21.88
N VAL A 308 -8.76 4.79 20.86
CA VAL A 308 -10.02 5.54 20.97
C VAL A 308 -11.13 4.76 20.24
N GLY A 309 -12.08 4.23 20.97
CA GLY A 309 -13.13 3.40 20.39
C GLY A 309 -12.56 2.16 19.70
N ASN A 310 -12.82 2.04 18.39
CA ASN A 310 -12.29 0.97 17.54
C ASN A 310 -11.10 1.41 16.67
N LYS A 311 -10.44 2.49 17.05
CA LYS A 311 -9.21 2.98 16.40
C LYS A 311 -8.04 2.82 17.34
N GLU A 312 -6.97 2.22 16.86
CA GLU A 312 -5.73 2.00 17.61
C GLU A 312 -4.54 2.53 16.83
N LEU A 313 -3.70 3.30 17.50
CA LEU A 313 -2.35 3.67 17.07
C LEU A 313 -1.37 2.86 17.92
N LEU A 314 -0.72 1.87 17.34
CA LEU A 314 0.28 1.03 17.98
C LEU A 314 1.68 1.53 17.61
N ILE A 315 2.44 1.95 18.61
CA ILE A 315 3.82 2.40 18.43
C ILE A 315 4.78 1.28 18.82
N ILE A 316 5.65 0.92 17.88
CA ILE A 316 6.70 -0.09 18.09
C ILE A 316 7.94 0.60 18.62
N PRO A 317 8.37 0.30 19.87
CA PRO A 317 9.51 0.93 20.49
C PRO A 317 10.79 0.78 19.64
N ASP A 318 11.60 1.82 19.61
CA ASP A 318 12.89 1.91 18.93
C ASP A 318 12.89 1.68 17.40
N ALA A 319 11.82 1.18 16.80
CA ALA A 319 11.75 0.87 15.38
C ALA A 319 11.80 2.12 14.51
N VAL A 320 12.54 2.02 13.40
CA VAL A 320 12.53 2.98 12.30
C VAL A 320 11.53 2.58 11.21
N HIS A 321 11.42 3.38 10.16
CA HIS A 321 10.40 3.16 9.12
C HIS A 321 10.55 1.80 8.41
N THR A 322 11.77 1.44 8.00
CA THR A 322 12.03 0.23 7.21
C THR A 322 12.18 -1.03 8.07
N ASP A 323 12.20 -0.93 9.39
CA ASP A 323 12.12 -2.09 10.29
C ASP A 323 10.76 -2.80 10.21
N LEU A 324 9.75 -2.10 9.69
CA LEU A 324 8.42 -2.64 9.43
C LEU A 324 8.23 -3.09 7.96
N TYR A 325 9.30 -3.24 7.18
CA TYR A 325 9.24 -3.67 5.79
C TYR A 325 9.52 -5.15 5.59
N ASP A 326 10.31 -5.75 6.45
CA ASP A 326 10.72 -7.15 6.41
C ASP A 326 10.98 -7.71 7.82
N ASP A 327 11.33 -8.99 7.89
CA ASP A 327 11.56 -9.69 9.15
C ASP A 327 12.97 -9.47 9.73
N LYS A 328 13.83 -8.63 9.10
CA LYS A 328 15.22 -8.44 9.52
C LYS A 328 15.32 -7.93 10.96
N ALA A 329 14.50 -6.97 11.33
CA ALA A 329 14.45 -6.43 12.68
C ALA A 329 13.62 -7.28 13.66
N GLY A 330 12.76 -8.16 13.16
CA GLY A 330 11.88 -9.02 13.96
C GLY A 330 10.84 -8.25 14.80
N VAL A 331 10.45 -7.04 14.37
CA VAL A 331 9.58 -6.15 15.16
C VAL A 331 8.18 -5.97 14.56
N ILE A 332 7.91 -6.55 13.40
CA ILE A 332 6.56 -6.52 12.81
C ILE A 332 5.62 -7.31 13.73
N PRO A 333 4.57 -6.68 14.27
CA PRO A 333 3.72 -7.31 15.27
C PRO A 333 2.65 -8.21 14.63
N TYR A 334 3.06 -9.26 13.91
CA TYR A 334 2.13 -10.16 13.19
C TYR A 334 1.05 -10.76 14.10
N ASP A 335 1.37 -11.10 15.35
CA ASP A 335 0.40 -11.65 16.30
C ASP A 335 -0.67 -10.61 16.68
N ARG A 336 -0.30 -9.31 16.77
CA ARG A 336 -1.28 -8.24 16.99
C ARG A 336 -2.15 -7.99 15.76
N ILE A 337 -1.56 -8.06 14.55
CA ILE A 337 -2.30 -7.95 13.29
C ILE A 337 -3.30 -9.11 13.17
N GLU A 338 -2.86 -10.34 13.46
CA GLU A 338 -3.72 -11.53 13.47
C GLU A 338 -4.88 -11.38 14.45
N SER A 339 -4.58 -11.02 15.72
CA SER A 339 -5.61 -10.84 16.76
C SER A 339 -6.62 -9.78 16.35
N PHE A 340 -6.13 -8.64 15.82
CA PHE A 340 -6.99 -7.56 15.35
C PHE A 340 -7.96 -8.00 14.26
N PHE A 341 -7.48 -8.74 13.25
CA PHE A 341 -8.38 -9.25 12.21
C PHE A 341 -9.32 -10.33 12.74
N LYS A 342 -8.84 -11.27 13.58
CA LYS A 342 -9.71 -12.30 14.18
C LYS A 342 -10.85 -11.70 15.01
N GLU A 343 -10.55 -10.69 15.83
CA GLU A 343 -11.55 -10.01 16.64
C GLU A 343 -12.60 -9.29 15.78
N ASN A 344 -12.15 -8.62 14.71
CA ASN A 344 -13.00 -7.70 13.94
C ASN A 344 -13.66 -8.35 12.71
N LEU A 345 -13.13 -9.45 12.22
CA LEU A 345 -13.76 -10.30 11.19
C LEU A 345 -14.58 -11.45 11.80
N LYS A 346 -14.69 -11.53 13.12
CA LYS A 346 -15.51 -12.50 13.86
C LYS A 346 -15.12 -13.96 13.56
N LEU A 347 -13.86 -14.30 13.80
CA LEU A 347 -13.31 -15.66 13.62
C LEU A 347 -13.30 -16.46 14.90
#